data_e496edc9b9ba45066610d3cd90a3323d
#
_entry.id   e496edc9b9ba45066610d3cd90a3323d
#
_cell.length_a   1.000
_cell.length_b   1.000
_cell.length_c   1.000
_cell.angle_alpha   90.00
_cell.angle_beta   90.00
_cell.angle_gamma   90.00
#
_symmetry.space_group_name_H-M   'P 1'
#
loop_
_entity.id
_entity.type
_entity.pdbx_description
1 polymer ?
#
loop_
_entity_poly.entity_id
_entity_poly.type
_entity_poly.pdbx_seq_one_letter_code
_entity_poly.pdbx_strand_id
1 'polypeptide(L)'
;MGLFTGKTVIVTGGGKATLKDGSAGSIGYGIDIAFAKEGANLVITGRNVAKLEAAKESLEAEYGVKVLPVQADVSAGQDNEAVVQNVIDKAIEEFGRIDAVVNNAQASASGVTIADHTMDQFNLAIYSGLYATYLYMQKAYPHLKETKGSVVNFASGAGLFGNYGQCSYAAAKEGIRGLTRVAANEWGKDGINVNIVCPLAWTAALENFQDAYPEAVSYTHLRAHETSAHL
;
A
#
# COMPACT_ATOMS: atom_id res chain seq x y z
N MET A 1 -6.59 2.53 -26.17
CA MET A 1 -6.37 3.60 -25.20
C MET A 1 -6.79 3.03 -23.85
N GLY A 2 -5.88 2.96 -22.88
CA GLY A 2 -6.18 2.38 -21.58
C GLY A 2 -7.11 3.27 -20.73
N LEU A 3 -7.73 2.70 -19.71
CA LEU A 3 -8.69 3.38 -18.82
C LEU A 3 -8.05 4.54 -18.02
N PHE A 4 -6.73 4.51 -17.85
CA PHE A 4 -5.95 5.50 -17.10
C PHE A 4 -5.04 6.37 -17.97
N THR A 5 -5.18 6.34 -19.30
CA THR A 5 -4.38 7.20 -20.18
C THR A 5 -4.57 8.69 -19.82
N GLY A 6 -3.45 9.37 -19.53
CA GLY A 6 -3.42 10.77 -19.11
C GLY A 6 -3.84 11.01 -17.65
N LYS A 7 -4.06 9.97 -16.86
CA LYS A 7 -4.33 10.04 -15.41
C LYS A 7 -3.07 9.75 -14.62
N THR A 8 -3.00 10.27 -13.39
CA THR A 8 -1.87 10.09 -12.46
C THR A 8 -2.30 9.31 -11.23
N VAL A 9 -1.56 8.24 -10.93
CA VAL A 9 -1.81 7.36 -9.78
C VAL A 9 -0.61 7.37 -8.85
N ILE A 10 -0.84 7.62 -7.57
CA ILE A 10 0.17 7.45 -6.51
C ILE A 10 0.02 6.04 -5.93
N VAL A 11 1.12 5.26 -5.92
CA VAL A 11 1.16 3.94 -5.29
C VAL A 11 2.23 3.93 -4.21
N THR A 12 1.81 3.78 -2.96
CA THR A 12 2.77 3.67 -1.86
C THR A 12 3.30 2.23 -1.73
N GLY A 13 4.63 2.08 -1.60
CA GLY A 13 5.27 0.77 -1.59
C GLY A 13 5.41 0.12 -2.97
N GLY A 14 5.54 0.93 -4.04
CA GLY A 14 5.64 0.51 -5.44
C GLY A 14 7.04 0.04 -5.88
N GLY A 15 8.00 -0.16 -4.97
CA GLY A 15 9.33 -0.63 -5.34
C GLY A 15 9.33 -2.05 -5.90
N LYS A 16 10.16 -2.29 -6.94
CA LYS A 16 10.28 -3.59 -7.61
C LYS A 16 10.73 -4.69 -6.64
N ALA A 17 9.97 -5.74 -6.58
CA ALA A 17 10.35 -7.03 -5.99
C ALA A 17 9.84 -8.13 -6.92
N THR A 18 10.61 -9.19 -7.07
CA THR A 18 10.27 -10.34 -7.92
C THR A 18 10.30 -11.63 -7.11
N LEU A 19 9.45 -12.56 -7.47
CA LEU A 19 9.49 -13.94 -7.01
C LEU A 19 10.65 -14.69 -7.71
N LYS A 20 10.94 -15.90 -7.28
CA LYS A 20 11.98 -16.76 -7.89
C LYS A 20 11.70 -17.08 -9.35
N ASP A 21 10.42 -17.10 -9.75
CA ASP A 21 9.98 -17.30 -11.12
C ASP A 21 10.04 -16.03 -12.01
N GLY A 22 10.48 -14.89 -11.42
CA GLY A 22 10.58 -13.60 -12.11
C GLY A 22 9.28 -12.78 -12.12
N SER A 23 8.16 -13.31 -11.64
CA SER A 23 6.90 -12.57 -11.57
C SER A 23 6.94 -11.49 -10.46
N ALA A 24 5.91 -10.60 -10.43
CA ALA A 24 5.84 -9.54 -9.44
C ALA A 24 5.78 -10.10 -8.02
N GLY A 25 6.79 -9.76 -7.20
CA GLY A 25 6.97 -10.27 -5.84
C GLY A 25 6.50 -9.32 -4.74
N SER A 26 5.85 -8.20 -5.08
CA SER A 26 5.19 -7.32 -4.10
C SER A 26 3.84 -6.86 -4.63
N ILE A 27 2.90 -6.63 -3.72
CA ILE A 27 1.56 -6.14 -4.07
C ILE A 27 1.67 -4.78 -4.75
N GLY A 28 2.47 -3.85 -4.20
CA GLY A 28 2.64 -2.51 -4.76
C GLY A 28 3.16 -2.55 -6.20
N TYR A 29 4.21 -3.31 -6.48
CA TYR A 29 4.74 -3.43 -7.84
C TYR A 29 3.76 -4.11 -8.80
N GLY A 30 2.98 -5.09 -8.34
CA GLY A 30 1.90 -5.68 -9.13
C GLY A 30 0.80 -4.67 -9.48
N ILE A 31 0.49 -3.75 -8.56
CA ILE A 31 -0.44 -2.64 -8.79
C ILE A 31 0.12 -1.65 -9.82
N ASP A 32 1.40 -1.29 -9.70
CA ASP A 32 2.08 -0.42 -10.67
C ASP A 32 1.98 -0.99 -12.08
N ILE A 33 2.25 -2.30 -12.26
CA ILE A 33 2.10 -3.01 -13.53
C ILE A 33 0.66 -2.90 -14.06
N ALA A 34 -0.35 -3.10 -13.19
CA ALA A 34 -1.74 -3.05 -13.59
C ALA A 34 -2.14 -1.65 -14.10
N PHE A 35 -1.73 -0.59 -13.40
CA PHE A 35 -2.00 0.78 -13.84
C PHE A 35 -1.17 1.19 -15.07
N ALA A 36 0.08 0.74 -15.17
CA ALA A 36 0.92 0.96 -16.34
C ALA A 36 0.31 0.35 -17.61
N LYS A 37 -0.22 -0.87 -17.53
CA LYS A 37 -0.97 -1.52 -18.63
C LYS A 37 -2.16 -0.69 -19.12
N GLU A 38 -2.78 0.05 -18.22
CA GLU A 38 -3.90 0.93 -18.53
C GLU A 38 -3.47 2.37 -18.91
N GLY A 39 -2.16 2.61 -19.04
CA GLY A 39 -1.60 3.87 -19.54
C GLY A 39 -1.52 5.00 -18.51
N ALA A 40 -1.52 4.70 -17.21
CA ALA A 40 -1.37 5.68 -16.15
C ALA A 40 0.04 6.26 -16.07
N ASN A 41 0.15 7.54 -15.75
CA ASN A 41 1.36 8.08 -15.14
C ASN A 41 1.42 7.61 -13.68
N LEU A 42 2.59 7.23 -13.20
CA LEU A 42 2.76 6.65 -11.88
C LEU A 42 3.68 7.51 -11.00
N VAL A 43 3.26 7.73 -9.77
CA VAL A 43 4.14 8.19 -8.67
C VAL A 43 4.30 7.02 -7.72
N ILE A 44 5.48 6.42 -7.69
CA ILE A 44 5.76 5.26 -6.86
C ILE A 44 6.62 5.66 -5.66
N THR A 45 6.23 5.23 -4.46
CA THR A 45 6.97 5.59 -3.27
C THR A 45 7.49 4.39 -2.48
N GLY A 46 8.55 4.60 -1.72
CA GLY A 46 9.15 3.59 -0.87
C GLY A 46 10.46 4.06 -0.25
N ARG A 47 11.02 3.26 0.64
CA ARG A 47 12.28 3.59 1.35
C ARG A 47 13.54 3.29 0.53
N ASN A 48 13.48 2.27 -0.32
CA ASN A 48 14.63 1.79 -1.08
C ASN A 48 14.64 2.39 -2.49
N VAL A 49 15.53 3.35 -2.71
CA VAL A 49 15.67 4.07 -3.98
C VAL A 49 16.01 3.12 -5.13
N ALA A 50 16.91 2.16 -4.93
CA ALA A 50 17.29 1.23 -5.99
C ALA A 50 16.11 0.39 -6.48
N LYS A 51 15.20 -0.03 -5.58
CA LYS A 51 13.98 -0.75 -5.95
C LYS A 51 12.97 0.14 -6.69
N LEU A 52 12.90 1.42 -6.35
CA LEU A 52 12.05 2.38 -7.05
C LEU A 52 12.57 2.66 -8.46
N GLU A 53 13.86 2.88 -8.63
CA GLU A 53 14.47 3.08 -9.95
C GLU A 53 14.33 1.85 -10.84
N ALA A 54 14.56 0.65 -10.29
CA ALA A 54 14.35 -0.60 -11.02
C ALA A 54 12.88 -0.82 -11.43
N ALA A 55 11.92 -0.35 -10.61
CA ALA A 55 10.50 -0.35 -10.98
C ALA A 55 10.23 0.61 -12.14
N LYS A 56 10.72 1.85 -12.03
CA LYS A 56 10.62 2.86 -13.08
C LYS A 56 11.15 2.35 -14.42
N GLU A 57 12.41 1.92 -14.46
CA GLU A 57 13.05 1.41 -15.69
C GLU A 57 12.22 0.31 -16.35
N SER A 58 11.72 -0.64 -15.55
CA SER A 58 10.93 -1.76 -16.08
C SER A 58 9.58 -1.31 -16.62
N LEU A 59 8.86 -0.44 -15.87
CA LEU A 59 7.52 0.01 -16.26
C LEU A 59 7.55 0.94 -17.47
N GLU A 60 8.51 1.85 -17.53
CA GLU A 60 8.70 2.75 -18.68
C GLU A 60 9.10 1.98 -19.94
N ALA A 61 10.01 1.00 -19.81
CA ALA A 61 10.46 0.19 -20.95
C ALA A 61 9.36 -0.73 -21.51
N GLU A 62 8.54 -1.33 -20.63
CA GLU A 62 7.53 -2.32 -21.03
C GLU A 62 6.22 -1.68 -21.50
N TYR A 63 5.79 -0.57 -20.85
CA TYR A 63 4.46 0.00 -21.07
C TYR A 63 4.48 1.40 -21.69
N GLY A 64 5.65 2.06 -21.80
CA GLY A 64 5.77 3.40 -22.38
C GLY A 64 5.09 4.50 -21.56
N VAL A 65 4.82 4.27 -20.28
CA VAL A 65 4.25 5.23 -19.34
C VAL A 65 5.33 6.08 -18.69
N LYS A 66 4.95 7.16 -18.00
CA LYS A 66 5.87 7.96 -17.19
C LYS A 66 5.82 7.51 -15.74
N VAL A 67 6.97 7.33 -15.11
CA VAL A 67 7.07 6.91 -13.71
C VAL A 67 7.97 7.86 -12.93
N LEU A 68 7.43 8.47 -11.87
CA LEU A 68 8.14 9.31 -10.92
C LEU A 68 8.42 8.52 -9.63
N PRO A 69 9.66 8.10 -9.38
CA PRO A 69 10.04 7.49 -8.13
C PRO A 69 10.27 8.57 -7.06
N VAL A 70 9.67 8.43 -5.89
CA VAL A 70 9.87 9.35 -4.76
C VAL A 70 10.23 8.56 -3.52
N GLN A 71 11.44 8.77 -3.01
CA GLN A 71 11.81 8.18 -1.73
C GLN A 71 10.95 8.77 -0.61
N ALA A 72 10.28 7.91 0.15
CA ALA A 72 9.42 8.29 1.26
C ALA A 72 9.49 7.22 2.36
N ASP A 73 9.99 7.62 3.53
CA ASP A 73 9.92 6.81 4.75
C ASP A 73 8.87 7.37 5.69
N VAL A 74 7.76 6.68 5.79
CA VAL A 74 6.62 7.06 6.65
C VAL A 74 6.60 6.26 7.97
N SER A 75 7.70 5.62 8.34
CA SER A 75 7.81 4.83 9.58
C SER A 75 8.29 5.64 10.78
N ALA A 76 8.88 6.82 10.58
CA ALA A 76 9.49 7.64 11.63
C ALA A 76 8.47 8.42 12.49
N GLY A 77 7.27 8.64 12.01
CA GLY A 77 6.16 9.24 12.76
C GLY A 77 6.14 10.76 12.74
N GLN A 78 7.12 11.41 13.32
CA GLN A 78 7.12 12.87 13.49
C GLN A 78 7.19 13.65 12.18
N ASP A 79 7.92 13.14 11.20
CA ASP A 79 8.13 13.80 9.92
C ASP A 79 7.19 13.30 8.81
N ASN A 80 6.27 12.39 9.12
CA ASN A 80 5.38 11.78 8.13
C ASN A 80 4.58 12.81 7.34
N GLU A 81 4.15 13.90 7.97
CA GLU A 81 3.39 14.95 7.28
C GLU A 81 4.22 15.63 6.19
N ALA A 82 5.46 16.02 6.50
CA ALA A 82 6.37 16.65 5.54
C ALA A 82 6.77 15.67 4.41
N VAL A 83 7.00 14.40 4.76
CA VAL A 83 7.33 13.36 3.78
C VAL A 83 6.17 13.15 2.80
N VAL A 84 4.94 13.06 3.28
CA VAL A 84 3.76 12.87 2.44
C VAL A 84 3.49 14.12 1.60
N GLN A 85 3.60 15.33 2.19
CA GLN A 85 3.44 16.58 1.46
C GLN A 85 4.42 16.65 0.29
N ASN A 86 5.70 16.33 0.50
CA ASN A 86 6.69 16.30 -0.58
C ASN A 86 6.32 15.34 -1.73
N VAL A 87 5.69 14.20 -1.43
CA VAL A 87 5.21 13.28 -2.49
C VAL A 87 4.10 13.91 -3.30
N ILE A 88 3.13 14.54 -2.62
CA ILE A 88 2.00 15.22 -3.28
C ILE A 88 2.51 16.37 -4.16
N ASP A 89 3.40 17.21 -3.62
CA ASP A 89 3.96 18.36 -4.34
C ASP A 89 4.69 17.92 -5.61
N LYS A 90 5.54 16.88 -5.52
CA LYS A 90 6.23 16.31 -6.68
C LYS A 90 5.29 15.70 -7.71
N ALA A 91 4.22 15.04 -7.25
CA ALA A 91 3.22 14.49 -8.16
C ALA A 91 2.53 15.61 -8.97
N ILE A 92 2.20 16.72 -8.31
CA ILE A 92 1.57 17.87 -8.95
C ILE A 92 2.57 18.63 -9.83
N GLU A 93 3.82 18.80 -9.39
CA GLU A 93 4.88 19.43 -10.19
C GLU A 93 5.13 18.68 -11.50
N GLU A 94 5.20 17.36 -11.48
CA GLU A 94 5.50 16.54 -12.65
C GLU A 94 4.29 16.33 -13.57
N PHE A 95 3.10 16.07 -13.00
CA PHE A 95 1.93 15.61 -13.77
C PHE A 95 0.74 16.56 -13.74
N GLY A 96 0.71 17.56 -12.85
CA GLY A 96 -0.35 18.56 -12.73
C GLY A 96 -1.67 18.03 -12.16
N ARG A 97 -1.77 16.75 -11.82
CA ARG A 97 -3.01 16.10 -11.35
C ARG A 97 -2.78 14.85 -10.54
N ILE A 98 -3.75 14.49 -9.71
CA ILE A 98 -3.82 13.21 -9.01
C ILE A 98 -5.23 12.63 -9.21
N ASP A 99 -5.33 11.45 -9.80
CA ASP A 99 -6.59 10.77 -10.08
C ASP A 99 -6.86 9.60 -9.13
N ALA A 100 -5.80 8.98 -8.62
CA ALA A 100 -5.95 7.92 -7.62
C ALA A 100 -4.78 7.88 -6.65
N VAL A 101 -5.08 7.44 -5.42
CA VAL A 101 -4.09 7.13 -4.39
C VAL A 101 -4.31 5.70 -3.90
N VAL A 102 -3.25 4.89 -3.95
CA VAL A 102 -3.23 3.52 -3.46
C VAL A 102 -2.33 3.45 -2.22
N ASN A 103 -2.93 3.37 -1.05
CA ASN A 103 -2.26 3.31 0.24
C ASN A 103 -1.92 1.85 0.60
N ASN A 104 -0.84 1.33 -0.01
CA ASN A 104 -0.41 -0.05 0.14
C ASN A 104 0.77 -0.23 1.11
N ALA A 105 1.66 0.78 1.24
CA ALA A 105 2.84 0.68 2.09
C ALA A 105 2.50 0.48 3.57
N GLN A 106 3.17 -0.47 4.22
CA GLN A 106 3.18 -0.61 5.68
C GLN A 106 4.40 -1.41 6.13
N ALA A 107 4.91 -1.08 7.31
CA ALA A 107 5.85 -1.89 8.07
C ALA A 107 5.20 -2.39 9.36
N SER A 108 5.65 -3.51 9.89
CA SER A 108 5.17 -4.06 11.17
C SER A 108 6.20 -4.96 11.80
N ALA A 109 6.10 -5.15 13.12
CA ALA A 109 6.82 -6.16 13.89
C ALA A 109 5.89 -7.36 14.09
N SER A 110 5.88 -8.28 13.13
CA SER A 110 5.08 -9.51 13.18
C SER A 110 5.76 -10.59 14.02
N GLY A 111 4.97 -11.47 14.64
CA GLY A 111 5.45 -12.59 15.44
C GLY A 111 5.68 -12.28 16.94
N VAL A 112 5.45 -11.02 17.36
CA VAL A 112 5.59 -10.60 18.76
C VAL A 112 4.23 -10.60 19.44
N THR A 113 4.11 -11.23 20.60
CA THR A 113 2.86 -11.28 21.37
C THR A 113 2.48 -9.88 21.90
N ILE A 114 1.22 -9.69 22.25
CA ILE A 114 0.77 -8.39 22.79
C ILE A 114 1.45 -8.05 24.11
N ALA A 115 1.81 -9.06 24.91
CA ALA A 115 2.49 -8.88 26.19
C ALA A 115 3.94 -8.42 26.03
N ASP A 116 4.61 -8.83 24.96
CA ASP A 116 6.03 -8.58 24.70
C ASP A 116 6.25 -7.42 23.69
N HIS A 117 5.15 -6.85 23.16
CA HIS A 117 5.22 -5.83 22.13
C HIS A 117 5.69 -4.48 22.70
N THR A 118 6.80 -3.96 22.19
CA THR A 118 7.29 -2.64 22.61
C THR A 118 6.49 -1.51 21.96
N MET A 119 6.53 -0.31 22.56
CA MET A 119 5.92 0.87 21.96
C MET A 119 6.53 1.23 20.60
N ASP A 120 7.83 1.03 20.40
CA ASP A 120 8.47 1.29 19.11
C ASP A 120 7.94 0.34 18.02
N GLN A 121 7.78 -0.93 18.35
CA GLN A 121 7.17 -1.92 17.45
C GLN A 121 5.69 -1.60 17.16
N PHE A 122 4.96 -1.14 18.17
CA PHE A 122 3.58 -0.71 18.01
C PHE A 122 3.50 0.52 17.10
N ASN A 123 4.29 1.55 17.40
CA ASN A 123 4.33 2.80 16.66
C ASN A 123 4.79 2.61 15.20
N LEU A 124 5.70 1.67 14.93
CA LEU A 124 6.12 1.33 13.57
C LEU A 124 4.91 1.01 12.66
N ALA A 125 3.99 0.19 13.12
CA ALA A 125 2.81 -0.18 12.34
C ALA A 125 1.78 0.97 12.27
N ILE A 126 1.60 1.71 13.37
CA ILE A 126 0.68 2.85 13.42
C ILE A 126 1.15 3.97 12.51
N TYR A 127 2.41 4.36 12.59
CA TYR A 127 2.95 5.46 11.77
C TYR A 127 3.01 5.11 10.28
N SER A 128 3.57 3.94 9.95
CA SER A 128 3.72 3.54 8.55
C SER A 128 2.41 3.11 7.87
N GLY A 129 1.43 2.64 8.64
CA GLY A 129 0.15 2.20 8.14
C GLY A 129 -0.94 3.25 8.31
N LEU A 130 -1.42 3.43 9.55
CA LEU A 130 -2.60 4.24 9.83
C LEU A 130 -2.37 5.74 9.57
N TYR A 131 -1.30 6.30 10.13
CA TYR A 131 -1.02 7.74 9.99
C TYR A 131 -0.62 8.08 8.55
N ALA A 132 0.22 7.27 7.91
CA ALA A 132 0.58 7.48 6.53
C ALA A 132 -0.65 7.45 5.61
N THR A 133 -1.55 6.46 5.76
CA THR A 133 -2.81 6.39 5.01
C THR A 133 -3.66 7.64 5.23
N TYR A 134 -3.83 8.08 6.48
CA TYR A 134 -4.56 9.31 6.81
C TYR A 134 -3.96 10.52 6.10
N LEU A 135 -2.63 10.71 6.19
CA LEU A 135 -1.94 11.85 5.62
C LEU A 135 -2.01 11.87 4.08
N TYR A 136 -1.78 10.73 3.42
CA TYR A 136 -1.95 10.66 1.96
C TYR A 136 -3.37 10.99 1.54
N MET A 137 -4.38 10.49 2.23
CA MET A 137 -5.78 10.83 1.97
C MET A 137 -6.03 12.33 2.15
N GLN A 138 -5.59 12.90 3.29
CA GLN A 138 -5.80 14.32 3.62
C GLN A 138 -5.13 15.25 2.61
N LYS A 139 -3.84 15.00 2.30
CA LYS A 139 -3.06 15.88 1.40
C LYS A 139 -3.47 15.73 -0.07
N ALA A 140 -3.91 14.54 -0.49
CA ALA A 140 -4.40 14.33 -1.85
C ALA A 140 -5.84 14.81 -2.06
N TYR A 141 -6.65 15.01 -1.00
CA TYR A 141 -8.06 15.35 -1.11
C TYR A 141 -8.36 16.52 -2.04
N PRO A 142 -7.68 17.70 -1.99
CA PRO A 142 -7.97 18.81 -2.89
C PRO A 142 -7.87 18.42 -4.37
N HIS A 143 -6.84 17.66 -4.72
CA HIS A 143 -6.57 17.21 -6.08
C HIS A 143 -7.53 16.10 -6.54
N LEU A 144 -7.86 15.18 -5.63
CA LEU A 144 -8.87 14.15 -5.90
C LEU A 144 -10.26 14.73 -6.10
N LYS A 145 -10.59 15.83 -5.43
CA LYS A 145 -11.84 16.54 -5.61
C LYS A 145 -11.95 17.14 -7.01
N GLU A 146 -10.87 17.74 -7.53
CA GLU A 146 -10.82 18.31 -8.88
C GLU A 146 -11.00 17.24 -9.96
N THR A 147 -10.38 16.06 -9.76
CA THR A 147 -10.41 14.95 -10.73
C THR A 147 -11.59 14.00 -10.55
N LYS A 148 -12.39 14.16 -9.47
CA LYS A 148 -13.38 13.18 -9.01
C LYS A 148 -12.75 11.78 -8.88
N GLY A 149 -11.59 11.77 -8.23
CA GLY A 149 -10.67 10.66 -8.21
C GLY A 149 -11.07 9.52 -7.26
N SER A 150 -10.11 8.66 -6.97
CA SER A 150 -10.36 7.48 -6.15
C SER A 150 -9.24 7.23 -5.15
N VAL A 151 -9.60 6.62 -4.02
CA VAL A 151 -8.66 6.10 -3.02
C VAL A 151 -8.89 4.61 -2.86
N VAL A 152 -7.79 3.84 -2.83
CA VAL A 152 -7.80 2.43 -2.46
C VAL A 152 -6.90 2.23 -1.25
N ASN A 153 -7.49 1.87 -0.13
CA ASN A 153 -6.78 1.56 1.09
C ASN A 153 -6.63 0.04 1.29
N PHE A 154 -5.61 -0.35 2.02
CA PHE A 154 -5.31 -1.75 2.29
C PHE A 154 -5.56 -2.10 3.75
N ALA A 155 -6.61 -2.87 4.02
CA ALA A 155 -6.83 -3.57 5.28
C ALA A 155 -6.21 -4.98 5.22
N SER A 156 -6.59 -5.82 6.15
CA SER A 156 -6.11 -7.21 6.23
C SER A 156 -7.11 -8.10 6.95
N GLY A 157 -7.18 -9.36 6.55
CA GLY A 157 -7.83 -10.40 7.34
C GLY A 157 -7.26 -10.55 8.75
N ALA A 158 -5.98 -10.21 8.96
CA ALA A 158 -5.34 -10.24 10.27
C ALA A 158 -6.05 -9.34 11.31
N GLY A 159 -6.59 -8.19 10.87
CA GLY A 159 -7.41 -7.34 11.74
C GLY A 159 -8.77 -7.96 12.05
N LEU A 160 -9.42 -8.54 11.03
CA LEU A 160 -10.73 -9.17 11.19
C LEU A 160 -10.72 -10.40 12.09
N PHE A 161 -9.68 -11.22 11.98
CA PHE A 161 -9.61 -12.52 12.65
C PHE A 161 -8.72 -12.52 13.89
N GLY A 162 -7.99 -11.43 14.16
CA GLY A 162 -7.12 -11.31 15.32
C GLY A 162 -5.92 -12.27 15.26
N ASN A 163 -5.17 -12.26 14.18
CA ASN A 163 -4.06 -13.18 13.98
C ASN A 163 -3.01 -13.05 15.09
N TYR A 164 -2.55 -14.18 15.60
CA TYR A 164 -1.52 -14.26 16.63
C TYR A 164 -0.24 -13.50 16.23
N GLY A 165 0.34 -12.77 17.18
CA GLY A 165 1.59 -12.02 16.97
C GLY A 165 1.49 -10.82 16.02
N GLN A 166 0.29 -10.30 15.74
CA GLN A 166 0.10 -9.17 14.83
C GLN A 166 -0.69 -8.01 15.46
N CYS A 167 -0.53 -7.74 16.75
CA CYS A 167 -1.37 -6.78 17.47
C CYS A 167 -1.32 -5.36 16.88
N SER A 168 -0.14 -4.80 16.66
CA SER A 168 0.01 -3.44 16.10
C SER A 168 -0.42 -3.36 14.62
N TYR A 169 -0.12 -4.41 13.86
CA TYR A 169 -0.56 -4.51 12.47
C TYR A 169 -2.08 -4.58 12.36
N ALA A 170 -2.71 -5.44 13.15
CA ALA A 170 -4.17 -5.57 13.21
C ALA A 170 -4.84 -4.25 13.62
N ALA A 171 -4.32 -3.59 14.67
CA ALA A 171 -4.80 -2.29 15.12
C ALA A 171 -4.74 -1.22 14.01
N ALA A 172 -3.60 -1.13 13.30
CA ALA A 172 -3.44 -0.21 12.18
C ALA A 172 -4.43 -0.51 11.03
N LYS A 173 -4.59 -1.79 10.66
CA LYS A 173 -5.49 -2.22 9.57
C LYS A 173 -6.97 -1.99 9.88
N GLU A 174 -7.41 -2.17 11.12
CA GLU A 174 -8.78 -1.83 11.52
C GLU A 174 -8.98 -0.31 11.63
N GLY A 175 -7.98 0.45 12.07
CA GLY A 175 -8.00 1.91 12.00
C GLY A 175 -8.17 2.42 10.57
N ILE A 176 -7.43 1.87 9.60
CA ILE A 176 -7.56 2.19 8.17
C ILE A 176 -8.97 1.86 7.67
N ARG A 177 -9.57 0.74 8.11
CA ARG A 177 -10.95 0.37 7.77
C ARG A 177 -11.95 1.42 8.25
N GLY A 178 -11.76 1.92 9.49
CA GLY A 178 -12.58 3.00 10.06
C GLY A 178 -12.45 4.29 9.24
N LEU A 179 -11.21 4.75 8.98
CA LEU A 179 -10.94 5.94 8.16
C LEU A 179 -11.56 5.85 6.77
N THR A 180 -11.46 4.69 6.12
CA THR A 180 -12.02 4.48 4.78
C THR A 180 -13.53 4.70 4.75
N ARG A 181 -14.26 4.18 5.75
CA ARG A 181 -15.72 4.37 5.86
C ARG A 181 -16.10 5.83 6.06
N VAL A 182 -15.37 6.54 6.92
CA VAL A 182 -15.60 7.96 7.18
C VAL A 182 -15.36 8.77 5.90
N ALA A 183 -14.22 8.59 5.26
CA ALA A 183 -13.88 9.30 4.03
C ALA A 183 -14.86 9.00 2.88
N ALA A 184 -15.31 7.75 2.73
CA ALA A 184 -16.32 7.41 1.73
C ALA A 184 -17.62 8.17 1.92
N ASN A 185 -18.08 8.33 3.18
CA ASN A 185 -19.28 9.09 3.51
C ASN A 185 -19.09 10.61 3.32
N GLU A 186 -17.94 11.16 3.70
CA GLU A 186 -17.68 12.59 3.60
C GLU A 186 -17.43 13.06 2.17
N TRP A 187 -16.70 12.26 1.37
CA TRP A 187 -16.17 12.64 0.06
C TRP A 187 -17.04 12.20 -1.11
N GLY A 188 -18.04 11.37 -0.86
CA GLY A 188 -18.99 10.94 -1.88
C GLY A 188 -19.69 12.11 -2.56
N LYS A 189 -20.02 13.19 -1.83
CA LYS A 189 -20.59 14.43 -2.35
C LYS A 189 -19.68 15.17 -3.34
N ASP A 190 -18.37 14.97 -3.24
CA ASP A 190 -17.35 15.55 -4.12
C ASP A 190 -17.02 14.62 -5.30
N GLY A 191 -17.70 13.49 -5.41
CA GLY A 191 -17.49 12.49 -6.47
C GLY A 191 -16.27 11.62 -6.29
N ILE A 192 -15.66 11.61 -5.10
CA ILE A 192 -14.47 10.80 -4.79
C ILE A 192 -14.93 9.42 -4.30
N ASN A 193 -14.37 8.36 -4.89
CA ASN A 193 -14.60 6.99 -4.45
C ASN A 193 -13.50 6.54 -3.48
N VAL A 194 -13.88 6.08 -2.30
CA VAL A 194 -12.93 5.57 -1.30
C VAL A 194 -13.26 4.13 -0.98
N ASN A 195 -12.36 3.23 -1.35
CA ASN A 195 -12.54 1.80 -1.22
C ASN A 195 -11.43 1.16 -0.37
N ILE A 196 -11.70 -0.05 0.12
CA ILE A 196 -10.75 -0.84 0.88
C ILE A 196 -10.66 -2.25 0.31
N VAL A 197 -9.46 -2.80 0.27
CA VAL A 197 -9.19 -4.17 -0.12
C VAL A 197 -8.46 -4.91 1.00
N CYS A 198 -8.69 -6.22 1.10
CA CYS A 198 -8.01 -7.13 2.02
C CYS A 198 -7.34 -8.23 1.20
N PRO A 199 -6.19 -7.96 0.58
CA PRO A 199 -5.58 -8.93 -0.32
C PRO A 199 -4.96 -10.09 0.44
N LEU A 200 -4.98 -11.25 -0.19
CA LEU A 200 -4.09 -12.36 0.11
C LEU A 200 -3.28 -12.62 -1.15
N ALA A 201 -1.96 -12.42 -1.08
CA ALA A 201 -1.09 -12.56 -2.22
C ALA A 201 0.21 -13.27 -1.84
N TRP A 202 0.71 -14.12 -2.74
CA TRP A 202 2.04 -14.67 -2.63
C TRP A 202 3.05 -13.56 -2.93
N THR A 203 3.97 -13.31 -2.02
CA THR A 203 4.95 -12.23 -2.14
C THR A 203 6.36 -12.74 -1.89
N ALA A 204 7.38 -12.04 -2.37
CA ALA A 204 8.77 -12.38 -2.11
C ALA A 204 9.10 -12.43 -0.61
N ALA A 205 8.44 -11.61 0.21
CA ALA A 205 8.59 -11.68 1.66
C ALA A 205 8.01 -12.99 2.24
N LEU A 206 6.86 -13.44 1.73
CA LEU A 206 6.24 -14.70 2.14
C LEU A 206 7.03 -15.90 1.61
N GLU A 207 7.53 -15.83 0.38
CA GLU A 207 8.39 -16.85 -0.22
C GLU A 207 9.68 -17.04 0.58
N ASN A 208 10.36 -15.95 0.95
CA ASN A 208 11.54 -15.98 1.79
C ASN A 208 11.24 -16.50 3.22
N PHE A 209 10.07 -16.15 3.76
CA PHE A 209 9.63 -16.66 5.05
C PHE A 209 9.38 -18.17 5.01
N GLN A 210 8.76 -18.68 3.94
CA GLN A 210 8.55 -20.11 3.74
C GLN A 210 9.87 -20.87 3.64
N ASP A 211 10.86 -20.31 2.92
CA ASP A 211 12.19 -20.95 2.82
C ASP A 211 12.89 -21.03 4.17
N ALA A 212 12.75 -19.98 4.99
CA ALA A 212 13.36 -19.94 6.33
C ALA A 212 12.61 -20.81 7.35
N TYR A 213 11.28 -20.94 7.21
CA TYR A 213 10.40 -21.62 8.16
C TYR A 213 9.35 -22.48 7.44
N PRO A 214 9.75 -23.58 6.77
CA PRO A 214 8.84 -24.36 5.92
C PRO A 214 7.64 -24.95 6.68
N GLU A 215 7.81 -25.28 7.96
CA GLU A 215 6.71 -25.83 8.78
C GLU A 215 5.69 -24.77 9.23
N ALA A 216 6.09 -23.50 9.36
CA ALA A 216 5.19 -22.44 9.81
C ALA A 216 4.13 -22.07 8.76
N VAL A 217 4.43 -22.24 7.48
CA VAL A 217 3.51 -21.93 6.38
C VAL A 217 2.44 -23.00 6.20
N SER A 218 2.74 -24.26 6.52
CA SER A 218 1.75 -25.35 6.48
C SER A 218 0.59 -25.11 7.44
N TYR A 219 0.85 -24.50 8.59
CA TYR A 219 -0.17 -24.15 9.60
C TYR A 219 -1.12 -23.04 9.15
N THR A 220 -0.63 -22.06 8.39
CA THR A 220 -1.47 -20.96 7.89
C THR A 220 -2.39 -21.39 6.75
N HIS A 221 -1.97 -22.31 5.90
CA HIS A 221 -2.81 -22.87 4.85
C HIS A 221 -3.91 -23.80 5.40
N LEU A 222 -3.62 -24.60 6.42
CA LEU A 222 -4.60 -25.49 7.05
C LEU A 222 -5.74 -24.69 7.73
N ARG A 223 -5.42 -23.60 8.44
CA ARG A 223 -6.45 -22.72 9.05
C ARG A 223 -7.29 -21.95 8.02
N ALA A 224 -6.71 -21.54 6.89
CA ALA A 224 -7.46 -20.88 5.84
C ALA A 224 -8.49 -21.82 5.17
N HIS A 225 -8.19 -23.12 5.09
CA HIS A 225 -9.16 -24.12 4.60
C HIS A 225 -10.25 -24.45 5.62
N GLU A 226 -9.97 -24.44 6.92
CA GLU A 226 -10.97 -24.69 7.94
C GLU A 226 -11.98 -23.54 8.09
N THR A 227 -11.56 -22.28 7.89
CA THR A 227 -12.47 -21.14 7.99
C THR A 227 -13.38 -20.95 6.77
N SER A 228 -13.03 -21.49 5.61
CA SER A 228 -13.90 -21.47 4.42
C SER A 228 -15.01 -22.56 4.43
N ALA A 229 -14.96 -23.51 5.38
CA ALA A 229 -15.97 -24.54 5.52
C ALA A 229 -17.13 -24.15 6.48
N HIS A 230 -17.09 -22.98 7.11
CA HIS A 230 -18.07 -22.51 8.09
C HIS A 230 -18.69 -21.15 7.75
N LEU A 231 -18.61 -20.71 6.52
CA LEU A 231 -19.35 -19.61 5.92
C LEU A 231 -20.20 -20.14 4.78
#